data_9b891dfbe71c321490595a5688cd0800
#
_entry.id   9b891dfbe71c321490595a5688cd0800
#
_cell.length_a   1.000
_cell.length_b   1.000
_cell.length_c   1.000
_cell.angle_alpha   90.00
_cell.angle_beta   90.00
_cell.angle_gamma   90.00
#
_symmetry.space_group_name_H-M   'P 1'
#
loop_
_entity.id
_entity.type
_entity.pdbx_description
1 polymer ?
#
loop_
_entity_poly.entity_id
_entity_poly.type
_entity_poly.pdbx_seq_one_letter_code
_entity_poly.pdbx_strand_id
1 'polypeptide(L)'
;WENNDGAYGALYDAAHVGWRFPVQLLREPQSDVRDMAFSFYGPTCDDADHMAGPFLLPADTAAGDYIEIGMLGAYGCAMRTGFNGFGNGDTHVVTDEPMASLYMEETEATLSSNVVKL
;
A
#
# COMPACT_ATOMS: atom_id res chain seq x y z
N TRP A 1 -2.80 6.80 -9.46
CA TRP A 1 -1.53 7.49 -9.14
C TRP A 1 -0.34 6.68 -9.61
N GLU A 2 0.67 7.35 -10.14
CA GLU A 2 1.95 6.75 -10.48
C GLU A 2 2.85 6.74 -9.25
N ASN A 3 3.44 5.57 -8.95
CA ASN A 3 4.31 5.33 -7.82
C ASN A 3 5.74 5.06 -8.32
N ASN A 4 6.73 5.25 -7.48
CA ASN A 4 8.13 4.92 -7.81
C ASN A 4 8.48 3.44 -7.54
N ASP A 5 7.54 2.64 -7.10
CA ASP A 5 7.62 1.17 -6.96
C ASP A 5 6.36 0.55 -7.55
N GLY A 6 6.35 -0.71 -7.87
CA GLY A 6 5.24 -1.34 -8.54
C GLY A 6 5.30 -2.87 -8.58
N ALA A 7 4.57 -3.45 -9.54
CA ALA A 7 4.48 -4.89 -9.75
C ALA A 7 5.83 -5.57 -10.00
N TYR A 8 6.75 -4.88 -10.63
CA TYR A 8 8.12 -5.36 -10.88
C TYR A 8 9.08 -5.09 -9.71
N GLY A 9 8.62 -4.34 -8.73
CA GLY A 9 9.30 -4.05 -7.47
C GLY A 9 8.75 -4.86 -6.31
N ALA A 10 8.39 -4.16 -5.23
CA ALA A 10 7.90 -4.78 -4.00
C ALA A 10 6.41 -5.17 -4.02
N LEU A 11 5.64 -4.75 -5.04
CA LEU A 11 4.17 -4.84 -5.06
C LEU A 11 3.64 -5.93 -6.01
N TYR A 12 4.43 -6.95 -6.31
CA TYR A 12 4.04 -8.07 -7.16
C TYR A 12 2.71 -8.70 -6.71
N ASP A 13 2.56 -8.97 -5.42
CA ASP A 13 1.36 -9.63 -4.89
C ASP A 13 0.11 -8.73 -4.98
N ALA A 14 0.29 -7.41 -4.87
CA ALA A 14 -0.81 -6.46 -5.07
C ALA A 14 -1.30 -6.45 -6.52
N ALA A 15 -0.40 -6.59 -7.48
CA ALA A 15 -0.73 -6.58 -8.90
C ALA A 15 -1.32 -7.91 -9.39
N HIS A 16 -0.70 -9.03 -9.02
CA HIS A 16 -1.01 -10.33 -9.62
C HIS A 16 -1.92 -11.21 -8.77
N VAL A 17 -1.90 -11.02 -7.46
CA VAL A 17 -2.75 -11.78 -6.51
C VAL A 17 -3.91 -10.93 -5.98
N GLY A 18 -3.83 -9.62 -6.19
CA GLY A 18 -4.85 -8.67 -5.74
C GLY A 18 -4.83 -8.42 -4.23
N TRP A 19 -3.70 -8.62 -3.58
CA TRP A 19 -3.56 -8.33 -2.17
C TRP A 19 -3.62 -6.82 -1.93
N ARG A 20 -4.34 -6.44 -0.87
CA ARG A 20 -4.46 -5.07 -0.40
C ARG A 20 -3.59 -4.90 0.83
N PHE A 21 -2.42 -4.34 0.61
CA PHE A 21 -1.53 -3.99 1.70
C PHE A 21 -2.04 -2.75 2.45
N PRO A 22 -1.83 -2.66 3.76
CA PRO A 22 -2.10 -1.43 4.50
C PRO A 22 -1.20 -0.32 3.98
N VAL A 23 -1.78 0.85 3.80
CA VAL A 23 -1.07 2.04 3.31
C VAL A 23 -1.30 3.22 4.23
N GLN A 24 -0.31 4.07 4.36
CA GLN A 24 -0.39 5.28 5.16
C GLN A 24 0.37 6.43 4.48
N LEU A 25 -0.25 7.61 4.47
CA LEU A 25 0.42 8.84 4.07
C LEU A 25 1.40 9.26 5.17
N LEU A 26 2.67 9.56 4.82
CA LEU A 26 3.70 9.89 5.82
C LEU A 26 3.67 11.35 6.31
N ARG A 27 2.80 12.18 5.79
CA ARG A 27 2.52 13.51 6.33
C ARG A 27 1.12 13.55 6.93
N GLU A 28 0.91 14.50 7.82
CA GLU A 28 -0.45 14.77 8.29
C GLU A 28 -1.34 15.24 7.13
N PRO A 29 -2.53 14.68 6.98
CA PRO A 29 -3.51 15.18 6.02
C PRO A 29 -4.03 16.55 6.45
N GLN A 30 -4.63 17.28 5.52
CA GLN A 30 -5.34 18.50 5.89
C GLN A 30 -6.55 18.15 6.79
N SER A 31 -6.94 19.10 7.64
CA SER A 31 -8.10 18.90 8.51
C SER A 31 -9.36 18.61 7.68
N ASP A 32 -10.19 17.71 8.19
CA ASP A 32 -11.49 17.31 7.61
C ASP A 32 -11.43 16.61 6.24
N VAL A 33 -10.26 16.09 5.83
CA VAL A 33 -10.14 15.28 4.62
C VAL A 33 -10.63 13.86 4.90
N ARG A 34 -11.44 13.34 3.98
CA ARG A 34 -11.91 11.95 4.00
C ARG A 34 -10.96 11.08 3.21
N ASP A 35 -10.90 9.80 3.57
CA ASP A 35 -10.19 8.82 2.78
C ASP A 35 -10.92 8.55 1.46
N MET A 36 -10.13 8.31 0.44
CA MET A 36 -10.56 7.97 -0.90
C MET A 36 -9.85 6.69 -1.37
N ALA A 37 -10.49 5.92 -2.21
CA ALA A 37 -9.92 4.74 -2.81
C ALA A 37 -9.00 5.10 -3.98
N PHE A 38 -7.78 4.58 -3.94
CA PHE A 38 -6.77 4.74 -4.99
C PHE A 38 -6.42 3.39 -5.61
N SER A 39 -6.00 3.43 -6.85
CA SER A 39 -5.18 2.41 -7.50
C SER A 39 -3.80 2.99 -7.78
N PHE A 40 -2.79 2.14 -7.85
CA PHE A 40 -1.42 2.56 -8.13
C PHE A 40 -0.96 2.01 -9.47
N TYR A 41 -0.19 2.82 -10.18
CA TYR A 41 0.62 2.42 -11.31
C TYR A 41 2.09 2.49 -10.90
N GLY A 42 2.85 1.48 -11.26
CA GLY A 42 4.29 1.52 -11.08
C GLY A 42 4.98 2.33 -12.19
N PRO A 43 6.30 2.51 -12.07
CA PRO A 43 7.05 3.43 -12.94
C PRO A 43 7.45 2.84 -14.28
N THR A 44 7.12 1.59 -14.58
CA THR A 44 7.74 0.84 -15.69
C THR A 44 7.11 1.09 -17.06
N CYS A 45 6.02 1.85 -17.14
CA CYS A 45 5.24 2.07 -18.37
C CYS A 45 4.64 0.79 -18.99
N ASP A 46 4.58 -0.30 -18.24
CA ASP A 46 3.92 -1.54 -18.63
C ASP A 46 2.51 -1.58 -18.04
N ASP A 47 1.52 -1.94 -18.83
CA ASP A 47 0.13 -2.07 -18.39
C ASP A 47 -0.05 -3.08 -17.24
N ALA A 48 0.85 -4.07 -17.14
CA ALA A 48 0.87 -5.01 -16.04
C ALA A 48 1.37 -4.41 -14.72
N ASP A 49 2.01 -3.24 -14.76
CA ASP A 49 2.49 -2.53 -13.58
C ASP A 49 1.37 -1.72 -12.91
N HIS A 50 0.28 -2.41 -12.61
CA HIS A 50 -0.95 -1.83 -12.06
C HIS A 50 -1.44 -2.64 -10.86
N MET A 51 -1.59 -1.97 -9.74
CA MET A 51 -2.15 -2.48 -8.50
C MET A 51 -3.55 -1.88 -8.32
N ALA A 52 -4.57 -2.69 -8.55
CA ALA A 52 -5.96 -2.21 -8.58
C ALA A 52 -6.47 -1.67 -7.23
N GLY A 53 -5.95 -2.15 -6.11
CA GLY A 53 -6.41 -1.75 -4.78
C GLY A 53 -7.80 -2.35 -4.44
N PRO A 54 -8.68 -1.58 -3.77
CA PRO A 54 -8.51 -0.18 -3.34
C PRO A 54 -7.47 -0.01 -2.24
N PHE A 55 -6.69 1.05 -2.33
CA PHE A 55 -5.83 1.55 -1.27
C PHE A 55 -6.47 2.82 -0.70
N LEU A 56 -6.72 2.85 0.61
CA LEU A 56 -7.39 3.98 1.24
C LEU A 56 -6.36 5.00 1.72
N LEU A 57 -6.42 6.19 1.19
CA LEU A 57 -5.55 7.32 1.54
C LEU A 57 -6.37 8.61 1.62
N PRO A 58 -5.90 9.62 2.37
CA PRO A 58 -6.53 10.92 2.38
C PRO A 58 -6.70 11.49 0.97
N ALA A 59 -7.87 12.07 0.69
CA ALA A 59 -8.20 12.59 -0.64
C ALA A 59 -7.31 13.75 -1.08
N ASP A 60 -6.55 14.36 -0.16
CA ASP A 60 -5.55 15.39 -0.44
C ASP A 60 -4.16 14.83 -0.77
N THR A 61 -4.02 13.51 -0.87
CA THR A 61 -2.77 12.88 -1.33
C THR A 61 -2.39 13.41 -2.70
N ALA A 62 -1.16 13.85 -2.86
CA ALA A 62 -0.68 14.56 -4.03
C ALA A 62 0.67 14.03 -4.54
N ALA A 63 1.03 14.42 -5.76
CA ALA A 63 2.34 14.09 -6.32
C ALA A 63 3.46 14.67 -5.45
N GLY A 64 4.46 13.84 -5.13
CA GLY A 64 5.56 14.17 -4.23
C GLY A 64 5.35 13.73 -2.78
N ASP A 65 4.17 13.25 -2.43
CA ASP A 65 3.92 12.63 -1.14
C ASP A 65 4.61 11.26 -1.02
N TYR A 66 4.96 10.89 0.21
CA TYR A 66 5.47 9.57 0.53
C TYR A 66 4.37 8.72 1.15
N ILE A 67 4.26 7.49 0.67
CA ILE A 67 3.30 6.50 1.16
C ILE A 67 4.09 5.34 1.75
N GLU A 68 3.80 5.02 2.99
CA GLU A 68 4.25 3.80 3.61
C GLU A 68 3.32 2.65 3.19
N ILE A 69 3.90 1.52 2.81
CA ILE A 69 3.17 0.29 2.47
C ILE A 69 3.65 -0.80 3.41
N GLY A 70 2.78 -1.21 4.30
CA GLY A 70 3.09 -2.19 5.33
C GLY A 70 2.94 -3.63 4.88
N MET A 71 3.41 -4.55 5.70
CA MET A 71 3.19 -6.00 5.61
C MET A 71 3.69 -6.68 4.32
N LEU A 72 4.62 -6.08 3.61
CA LEU A 72 5.21 -6.67 2.39
C LEU A 72 6.00 -7.97 2.69
N GLY A 73 6.54 -8.08 3.91
CA GLY A 73 7.27 -9.26 4.35
C GLY A 73 8.50 -9.55 3.49
N ALA A 74 8.92 -10.83 3.48
CA ALA A 74 10.09 -11.26 2.72
C ALA A 74 9.90 -11.11 1.20
N TYR A 75 8.69 -11.23 0.70
CA TYR A 75 8.39 -11.13 -0.73
C TYR A 75 8.55 -9.71 -1.28
N GLY A 76 8.36 -8.69 -0.47
CA GLY A 76 8.64 -7.31 -0.86
C GLY A 76 10.08 -7.07 -1.29
N CYS A 77 11.03 -7.88 -0.81
CA CYS A 77 12.42 -7.85 -1.26
C CYS A 77 12.74 -8.96 -2.26
N ALA A 78 12.26 -10.19 -2.01
CA ALA A 78 12.66 -11.36 -2.80
C ALA A 78 12.09 -11.39 -4.23
N MET A 79 10.95 -10.73 -4.45
CA MET A 79 10.28 -10.66 -5.76
C MET A 79 10.73 -9.44 -6.59
N ARG A 80 11.53 -8.54 -6.03
CA ARG A 80 12.04 -7.37 -6.76
C ARG A 80 12.85 -7.75 -7.98
N THR A 81 12.64 -6.99 -9.03
CA THR A 81 13.41 -7.09 -10.27
C THR A 81 14.09 -5.75 -10.58
N GLY A 82 15.06 -5.77 -11.49
CA GLY A 82 15.66 -4.55 -12.05
C GLY A 82 15.03 -4.14 -13.38
N PHE A 83 13.80 -4.54 -13.66
CA PHE A 83 13.14 -4.25 -14.92
C PHE A 83 13.08 -2.73 -15.19
N ASN A 84 13.43 -2.32 -16.39
CA ASN A 84 13.55 -0.93 -16.84
C ASN A 84 14.46 -0.04 -15.97
N GLY A 85 15.36 -0.63 -15.16
CA GLY A 85 16.27 0.11 -14.29
C GLY A 85 15.64 0.61 -12.99
N PHE A 86 14.39 0.26 -12.72
CA PHE A 86 13.71 0.53 -11.45
C PHE A 86 14.02 -0.57 -10.41
N GLY A 87 13.56 -0.37 -9.19
CA GLY A 87 13.74 -1.35 -8.10
C GLY A 87 14.97 -1.12 -7.23
N ASN A 88 15.72 -0.05 -7.47
CA ASN A 88 16.78 0.38 -6.57
C ASN A 88 16.16 1.18 -5.41
N GLY A 89 16.43 0.76 -4.20
CA GLY A 89 15.98 1.43 -2.99
C GLY A 89 16.97 1.23 -1.86
N ASP A 90 17.06 2.22 -1.01
CA ASP A 90 17.86 2.12 0.20
C ASP A 90 17.15 1.24 1.23
N THR A 91 17.93 0.46 1.97
CA THR A 91 17.40 -0.37 3.05
C THR A 91 17.81 0.24 4.38
N HIS A 92 16.82 0.56 5.19
CA HIS A 92 17.01 1.10 6.52
C HIS A 92 16.36 0.19 7.57
N VAL A 93 17.03 0.01 8.69
CA VAL A 93 16.45 -0.66 9.85
C VAL A 93 15.78 0.40 10.72
N VAL A 94 14.50 0.25 10.92
CA VAL A 94 13.69 1.12 11.80
C VAL A 94 13.27 0.36 13.04
N THR A 95 12.99 1.09 14.12
CA THR A 95 12.56 0.54 15.42
C THR A 95 11.14 0.95 15.78
N ASP A 96 10.43 1.52 14.82
CA ASP A 96 9.05 1.96 14.98
C ASP A 96 8.12 0.76 15.14
N GLU A 97 6.96 0.99 15.72
CA GLU A 97 5.91 -0.04 15.75
C GLU A 97 5.49 -0.37 14.31
N PRO A 98 5.32 -1.66 13.99
CA PRO A 98 4.84 -2.07 12.67
C PRO A 98 3.47 -1.45 12.38
N MET A 99 3.25 -1.07 11.13
CA MET A 99 1.93 -0.63 10.69
C MET A 99 0.90 -1.71 10.98
N ALA A 100 -0.19 -1.35 11.65
CA ALA A 100 -1.29 -2.27 11.93
C ALA A 100 -1.93 -2.75 10.63
N SER A 101 -2.28 -4.04 10.59
CA SER A 101 -2.99 -4.62 9.46
C SER A 101 -4.40 -4.06 9.38
N LEU A 102 -4.76 -3.46 8.26
CA LEU A 102 -6.14 -3.05 7.99
C LEU A 102 -7.13 -4.22 8.06
N TYR A 103 -6.67 -5.43 7.76
CA TYR A 103 -7.52 -6.63 7.88
C TYR A 103 -7.92 -6.94 9.32
N MET A 104 -7.08 -6.64 10.30
CA MET A 104 -7.44 -6.84 11.72
C MET A 104 -8.50 -5.83 12.18
N GLU A 105 -8.37 -4.58 11.76
CA GLU A 105 -9.37 -3.54 12.08
C GLU A 105 -10.73 -3.82 11.44
N GLU A 106 -10.75 -4.19 10.16
CA GLU A 106 -11.99 -4.60 9.47
C GLU A 106 -12.63 -5.83 10.13
N THR A 107 -11.82 -6.81 10.57
CA THR A 107 -12.32 -8.03 11.21
C THR A 107 -12.95 -7.70 12.57
N GLU A 108 -12.31 -6.88 13.37
CA GLU A 108 -12.86 -6.46 14.67
C GLU A 108 -14.12 -5.62 14.51
N ALA A 109 -14.14 -4.68 13.59
CA ALA A 109 -15.33 -3.88 13.30
C ALA A 109 -16.49 -4.74 12.77
N THR A 110 -16.19 -5.70 11.89
CA THR A 110 -17.19 -6.64 11.36
C THR A 110 -17.70 -7.59 12.44
N LEU A 111 -16.83 -8.10 13.29
CA LEU A 111 -17.22 -8.96 14.41
C LEU A 111 -18.05 -8.19 15.44
N SER A 112 -17.72 -6.92 15.73
CA SER A 112 -18.48 -6.11 16.67
C SER A 112 -19.87 -5.74 16.14
N SER A 113 -20.02 -5.58 14.82
CA SER A 113 -21.31 -5.29 14.18
C SER A 113 -22.21 -6.52 14.03
N ASN A 114 -21.64 -7.73 14.03
CA ASN A 114 -22.37 -8.99 13.89
C ASN A 114 -22.63 -9.72 15.21
N VAL A 115 -22.29 -9.14 16.34
CA VAL A 115 -22.75 -9.64 17.65
C VAL A 115 -24.22 -9.34 17.80
N VAL A 116 -25.05 -10.19 17.22
CA VAL A 116 -26.46 -10.29 17.56
C VAL A 116 -26.51 -10.83 19.00
N LYS A 117 -26.92 -10.00 19.95
CA LYS A 117 -27.31 -10.48 21.26
C LYS A 117 -28.48 -11.45 21.07
N LEU A 118 -28.23 -12.70 21.25
CA LEU A 118 -29.27 -13.69 21.50
C LEU A 118 -29.88 -13.48 22.89
#